data_54a46e485e6bf7d67e5c14ab97ca7cda
#
_entry.id   54a46e485e6bf7d67e5c14ab97ca7cda
#
_cell.length_a   1.000
_cell.length_b   1.000
_cell.length_c   1.000
_cell.angle_alpha   90.00
_cell.angle_beta   90.00
_cell.angle_gamma   90.00
#
_symmetry.space_group_name_H-M   'P 1'
#
loop_
_entity.id
_entity.type
_entity.pdbx_description
1 polymer ?
#
loop_
_entity_poly.entity_id
_entity_poly.type
_entity_poly.pdbx_seq_one_letter_code
_entity_poly.pdbx_strand_id
1 'polypeptide(L)'
;MPVLRRFALPLLLILLLLQGCTLSRAQIRRADAMVAASADRSSSCDRTDHCAIPSPLLAAATEAFAASTPQQPVHVVTLLDDTEPALAARINLVRAARRSIDVQTYIWDQDDAGQLMLDELVRAARRGVRVRILADQLSSFNDPDLLDRLAWVSPNLQVRLYNPTFHKARTQPLEFVAGILCCFMQFNQRMHNKLLLVDDAIGIAGGRNYQDRYFNWDDAFNYIDRDAMVGGPAALQMAASFELFWNHPRSLPLTHLRDVNRRILTERAPPSWPAPHYRRPTRVARVQEDAEDPAWLQAWLVDASLRVGQVEYFSDLPAKTDKPDKRRALEFTHHIMHMIGEAKHEVLLQTPYLVMSKRAQHIFRTLHRRAEPPRVIVSTSSLASTDAFAAYAMSYKHRKRYLKKFGFEVHELKPHAPSAGEDYELANLGMPATHLPSKVAGVRPFSETRLHLLGSRGSNNRPAPLQSGGMRFGLHAKSIVVDDAFAMVGSHNFDPRSDHYNTESGVIVYDHDFAGQLRRSILRSTQPENAWVIAPRQPKVPMLTDINQAIGSFSESLPLFDLWPFRYATSYDLKPGCQPLRA
;
A
#
# COMPACT_ATOMS: atom_id res chain seq x y z
N MET A 1 37.15 18.21 -41.56
CA MET A 1 35.88 17.50 -41.76
C MET A 1 35.88 15.96 -41.56
N PRO A 2 36.92 15.26 -41.11
CA PRO A 2 36.88 13.82 -40.85
C PRO A 2 36.39 13.43 -39.46
N VAL A 3 36.38 14.34 -38.47
CA VAL A 3 35.99 14.04 -37.08
C VAL A 3 34.45 13.88 -36.94
N LEU A 4 33.66 14.67 -37.67
CA LEU A 4 32.18 14.57 -37.63
C LEU A 4 31.67 13.23 -38.18
N ARG A 5 32.34 12.61 -39.15
CA ARG A 5 31.95 11.28 -39.69
C ARG A 5 32.21 10.14 -38.74
N ARG A 6 33.17 10.25 -37.81
CA ARG A 6 33.47 9.20 -36.80
C ARG A 6 32.44 9.14 -35.69
N PHE A 7 31.72 10.21 -35.43
CA PHE A 7 30.64 10.23 -34.42
C PHE A 7 29.24 10.04 -35.02
N ALA A 8 29.08 10.32 -36.32
CA ALA A 8 27.78 10.17 -36.98
C ALA A 8 27.32 8.69 -37.08
N LEU A 9 28.27 7.78 -37.34
CA LEU A 9 27.95 6.35 -37.46
C LEU A 9 27.51 5.71 -36.14
N PRO A 10 28.21 5.87 -35.01
CA PRO A 10 27.75 5.36 -33.73
C PRO A 10 26.48 6.07 -33.25
N LEU A 11 26.30 7.36 -33.53
CA LEU A 11 25.04 8.08 -33.21
C LEU A 11 23.87 7.56 -34.03
N LEU A 12 24.08 7.28 -35.33
CA LEU A 12 23.08 6.66 -36.20
C LEU A 12 22.75 5.23 -35.77
N LEU A 13 23.75 4.45 -35.35
CA LEU A 13 23.54 3.10 -34.77
C LEU A 13 22.76 3.17 -33.44
N ILE A 14 23.08 4.12 -32.58
CA ILE A 14 22.34 4.36 -31.33
C ILE A 14 20.90 4.79 -31.63
N LEU A 15 20.68 5.67 -32.61
CA LEU A 15 19.35 6.09 -33.05
C LEU A 15 18.55 4.92 -33.69
N LEU A 16 19.20 4.08 -34.47
CA LEU A 16 18.59 2.87 -35.05
C LEU A 16 18.28 1.80 -33.99
N LEU A 17 19.12 1.64 -32.97
CA LEU A 17 18.89 0.78 -31.82
C LEU A 17 17.74 1.32 -30.94
N LEU A 18 17.59 2.64 -30.83
CA LEU A 18 16.49 3.30 -30.12
C LEU A 18 15.14 3.15 -30.84
N GLN A 19 15.12 3.10 -32.17
CA GLN A 19 13.87 2.85 -32.94
C GLN A 19 13.33 1.44 -32.75
N GLY A 20 14.17 0.44 -32.43
CA GLY A 20 13.73 -0.90 -32.04
C GLY A 20 13.08 -1.01 -30.66
N CYS A 21 13.03 0.09 -29.90
CA CYS A 21 12.57 0.11 -28.51
C CYS A 21 11.08 0.45 -28.33
N THR A 22 10.35 0.86 -29.37
CA THR A 22 8.93 1.22 -29.27
C THR A 22 8.07 0.31 -30.15
N LEU A 23 6.82 0.05 -29.73
CA LEU A 23 5.83 -0.61 -30.57
C LEU A 23 5.38 0.35 -31.67
N SER A 24 5.25 -0.18 -32.89
CA SER A 24 4.60 0.55 -33.98
C SER A 24 3.08 0.61 -33.73
N ARG A 25 2.43 1.66 -34.23
CA ARG A 25 0.97 1.77 -34.19
C ARG A 25 0.26 0.58 -34.87
N ALA A 26 0.89 -0.01 -35.87
CA ALA A 26 0.35 -1.20 -36.56
C ALA A 26 0.37 -2.44 -35.64
N GLN A 27 1.45 -2.66 -34.88
CA GLN A 27 1.54 -3.76 -33.91
C GLN A 27 0.50 -3.62 -32.80
N ILE A 28 0.33 -2.40 -32.26
CA ILE A 28 -0.68 -2.12 -31.23
C ILE A 28 -2.08 -2.44 -31.78
N ARG A 29 -2.48 -1.85 -32.91
CA ARG A 29 -3.79 -2.10 -33.51
C ARG A 29 -4.04 -3.57 -33.83
N ARG A 30 -3.00 -4.30 -34.29
CA ARG A 30 -3.12 -5.74 -34.57
C ARG A 30 -3.36 -6.53 -33.29
N ALA A 31 -2.62 -6.27 -32.21
CA ALA A 31 -2.82 -6.94 -30.93
C ALA A 31 -4.20 -6.63 -30.34
N ASP A 32 -4.63 -5.35 -30.36
CA ASP A 32 -5.97 -4.93 -29.92
C ASP A 32 -7.06 -5.68 -30.71
N ALA A 33 -6.93 -5.75 -32.04
CA ALA A 33 -7.89 -6.44 -32.88
C ALA A 33 -7.92 -7.97 -32.63
N MET A 34 -6.75 -8.59 -32.39
CA MET A 34 -6.67 -10.01 -32.06
C MET A 34 -7.37 -10.32 -30.73
N VAL A 35 -7.07 -9.54 -29.70
CA VAL A 35 -7.71 -9.70 -28.38
C VAL A 35 -9.21 -9.47 -28.50
N ALA A 36 -9.66 -8.39 -29.13
CA ALA A 36 -11.08 -8.08 -29.29
C ALA A 36 -11.87 -9.14 -30.06
N ALA A 37 -11.24 -9.78 -31.09
CA ALA A 37 -11.87 -10.82 -31.90
C ALA A 37 -11.94 -12.18 -31.18
N SER A 38 -10.98 -12.50 -30.33
CA SER A 38 -10.78 -13.85 -29.80
C SER A 38 -10.90 -13.95 -28.28
N ALA A 39 -11.16 -12.85 -27.56
CA ALA A 39 -11.45 -12.89 -26.13
C ALA A 39 -12.68 -13.78 -25.84
N ASP A 40 -12.62 -14.55 -24.76
CA ASP A 40 -13.71 -15.42 -24.36
C ASP A 40 -14.96 -14.59 -24.00
N ARG A 41 -15.98 -14.74 -24.83
CA ARG A 41 -17.28 -14.05 -24.69
C ARG A 41 -18.35 -14.91 -24.02
N SER A 42 -18.01 -16.14 -23.63
CA SER A 42 -18.94 -16.96 -22.88
C SER A 42 -19.29 -16.28 -21.56
N SER A 43 -20.58 -16.21 -21.27
CA SER A 43 -21.05 -15.76 -19.96
C SER A 43 -21.28 -16.97 -19.07
N SER A 44 -20.80 -16.92 -17.85
CA SER A 44 -21.14 -17.92 -16.82
C SER A 44 -22.46 -17.62 -16.12
N CYS A 45 -23.17 -16.57 -16.56
CA CYS A 45 -24.44 -16.15 -15.98
C CYS A 45 -25.36 -15.50 -17.03
N ASP A 46 -26.61 -15.97 -17.08
CA ASP A 46 -27.64 -15.44 -17.99
C ASP A 46 -28.63 -14.49 -17.29
N ARG A 47 -28.44 -14.20 -16.00
CA ARG A 47 -29.29 -13.29 -15.24
C ARG A 47 -28.86 -11.84 -15.40
N THR A 48 -29.82 -10.92 -15.36
CA THR A 48 -29.57 -9.47 -15.49
C THR A 48 -28.77 -8.87 -14.33
N ASP A 49 -28.77 -9.53 -13.17
CA ASP A 49 -27.98 -9.14 -12.00
C ASP A 49 -26.55 -9.74 -12.01
N HIS A 50 -26.18 -10.38 -13.13
CA HIS A 50 -24.89 -11.06 -13.30
C HIS A 50 -24.62 -12.11 -12.21
N CYS A 51 -25.65 -12.81 -11.73
CA CYS A 51 -25.57 -13.80 -10.66
C CYS A 51 -24.87 -13.30 -9.37
N ALA A 52 -25.06 -12.04 -9.06
CA ALA A 52 -24.55 -11.43 -7.84
C ALA A 52 -25.13 -12.14 -6.61
N ILE A 53 -24.30 -12.40 -5.61
CA ILE A 53 -24.76 -12.92 -4.32
C ILE A 53 -25.39 -11.79 -3.49
N PRO A 54 -26.30 -12.09 -2.57
CA PRO A 54 -26.73 -11.12 -1.56
C PRO A 54 -25.54 -10.66 -0.72
N SER A 55 -25.46 -9.36 -0.44
CA SER A 55 -24.40 -8.80 0.40
C SER A 55 -24.99 -7.79 1.38
N PRO A 56 -24.85 -8.03 2.70
CA PRO A 56 -25.27 -7.06 3.70
C PRO A 56 -24.44 -5.77 3.63
N LEU A 57 -23.19 -5.85 3.16
CA LEU A 57 -22.31 -4.68 2.98
C LEU A 57 -22.84 -3.75 1.88
N LEU A 58 -23.20 -4.31 0.72
CA LEU A 58 -23.74 -3.53 -0.39
C LEU A 58 -25.15 -3.01 -0.08
N ALA A 59 -25.95 -3.76 0.71
CA ALA A 59 -27.24 -3.31 1.20
C ALA A 59 -27.10 -2.08 2.09
N ALA A 60 -26.21 -2.12 3.09
CA ALA A 60 -25.94 -0.99 3.98
C ALA A 60 -25.44 0.25 3.21
N ALA A 61 -24.59 0.07 2.20
CA ALA A 61 -24.15 1.16 1.33
C ALA A 61 -25.31 1.79 0.53
N THR A 62 -26.21 0.94 0.00
CA THR A 62 -27.41 1.38 -0.74
C THR A 62 -28.35 2.19 0.15
N GLU A 63 -28.57 1.75 1.38
CA GLU A 63 -29.34 2.48 2.38
C GLU A 63 -28.72 3.82 2.73
N ALA A 64 -27.38 3.88 2.88
CA ALA A 64 -26.65 5.12 3.12
C ALA A 64 -26.86 6.12 1.97
N PHE A 65 -26.77 5.67 0.72
CA PHE A 65 -27.07 6.50 -0.45
C PHE A 65 -28.51 7.02 -0.44
N ALA A 66 -29.48 6.14 -0.18
CA ALA A 66 -30.90 6.51 -0.15
C ALA A 66 -31.21 7.53 0.96
N ALA A 67 -30.49 7.48 2.07
CA ALA A 67 -30.64 8.42 3.18
C ALA A 67 -29.86 9.73 2.99
N SER A 68 -28.98 9.83 1.98
CA SER A 68 -28.09 10.98 1.77
C SER A 68 -28.77 12.10 1.01
N THR A 69 -28.44 13.34 1.41
CA THR A 69 -28.67 14.56 0.61
C THR A 69 -27.34 15.31 0.47
N PRO A 70 -27.19 16.24 -0.49
CA PRO A 70 -25.98 17.05 -0.59
C PRO A 70 -25.63 17.85 0.68
N GLN A 71 -26.62 18.23 1.47
CA GLN A 71 -26.47 19.00 2.71
C GLN A 71 -26.27 18.10 3.94
N GLN A 72 -26.75 16.87 3.88
CA GLN A 72 -26.67 15.88 4.95
C GLN A 72 -26.27 14.54 4.36
N PRO A 73 -24.99 14.36 4.01
CA PRO A 73 -24.49 13.08 3.53
C PRO A 73 -24.54 12.04 4.64
N VAL A 74 -24.83 10.81 4.26
CA VAL A 74 -24.81 9.64 5.16
C VAL A 74 -23.90 8.60 4.55
N HIS A 75 -22.98 8.11 5.37
CA HIS A 75 -22.07 7.04 5.01
C HIS A 75 -22.13 5.91 6.03
N VAL A 76 -21.80 4.72 5.59
CA VAL A 76 -21.49 3.58 6.47
C VAL A 76 -20.00 3.32 6.35
N VAL A 77 -19.28 3.39 7.48
CA VAL A 77 -17.83 3.23 7.52
C VAL A 77 -17.45 2.12 8.47
N THR A 78 -16.64 1.17 7.99
CA THR A 78 -16.08 0.07 8.80
C THR A 78 -14.55 0.18 8.81
N LEU A 79 -13.96 0.19 9.99
CA LEU A 79 -12.50 0.08 10.14
C LEU A 79 -12.09 -1.38 9.95
N LEU A 80 -11.36 -1.68 8.89
CA LEU A 80 -10.83 -3.01 8.59
C LEU A 80 -9.42 -3.14 9.19
N ASP A 81 -9.36 -3.39 10.48
CA ASP A 81 -8.11 -3.57 11.23
C ASP A 81 -7.62 -5.02 11.13
N ASP A 82 -8.54 -5.97 11.34
CA ASP A 82 -8.26 -7.39 11.30
C ASP A 82 -8.15 -7.92 9.87
N THR A 83 -7.32 -8.94 9.67
CA THR A 83 -6.92 -9.38 8.32
C THR A 83 -7.98 -10.26 7.65
N GLU A 84 -8.62 -11.16 8.38
CA GLU A 84 -9.63 -12.06 7.82
C GLU A 84 -10.91 -11.32 7.40
N PRO A 85 -11.52 -10.44 8.23
CA PRO A 85 -12.60 -9.57 7.79
C PRO A 85 -12.25 -8.68 6.61
N ALA A 86 -11.01 -8.17 6.54
CA ALA A 86 -10.56 -7.35 5.45
C ALA A 86 -10.53 -8.11 4.11
N LEU A 87 -10.15 -9.39 4.09
CA LEU A 87 -10.13 -10.21 2.88
C LEU A 87 -11.54 -10.72 2.53
N ALA A 88 -12.31 -11.21 3.52
CA ALA A 88 -13.68 -11.67 3.32
C ALA A 88 -14.59 -10.56 2.76
N ALA A 89 -14.46 -9.31 3.25
CA ALA A 89 -15.18 -8.16 2.72
C ALA A 89 -14.88 -7.94 1.23
N ARG A 90 -13.62 -8.05 0.81
CA ARG A 90 -13.23 -7.91 -0.60
C ARG A 90 -13.86 -8.99 -1.47
N ILE A 91 -13.79 -10.24 -1.04
CA ILE A 91 -14.38 -11.38 -1.77
C ILE A 91 -15.90 -11.23 -1.88
N ASN A 92 -16.57 -10.92 -0.76
CA ASN A 92 -18.02 -10.71 -0.75
C ASN A 92 -18.44 -9.61 -1.72
N LEU A 93 -17.79 -8.44 -1.67
CA LEU A 93 -18.11 -7.31 -2.54
C LEU A 93 -17.86 -7.65 -4.03
N VAL A 94 -16.78 -8.36 -4.36
CA VAL A 94 -16.53 -8.82 -5.74
C VAL A 94 -17.61 -9.78 -6.21
N ARG A 95 -18.05 -10.72 -5.37
CA ARG A 95 -19.14 -11.67 -5.69
C ARG A 95 -20.50 -11.00 -5.77
N ALA A 96 -20.73 -9.94 -4.99
CA ALA A 96 -21.98 -9.18 -4.96
C ALA A 96 -22.09 -8.11 -6.05
N ALA A 97 -21.01 -7.81 -6.76
CA ALA A 97 -20.98 -6.79 -7.82
C ALA A 97 -21.98 -7.10 -8.95
N ARG A 98 -22.73 -6.08 -9.36
CA ARG A 98 -23.78 -6.16 -10.40
C ARG A 98 -23.42 -5.38 -11.66
N ARG A 99 -22.54 -4.39 -11.59
CA ARG A 99 -22.23 -3.49 -12.71
C ARG A 99 -20.73 -3.39 -12.96
N SER A 100 -19.97 -3.03 -11.92
CA SER A 100 -18.57 -2.67 -12.09
C SER A 100 -17.73 -2.95 -10.85
N ILE A 101 -16.47 -3.30 -11.11
CA ILE A 101 -15.43 -3.43 -10.11
C ILE A 101 -14.20 -2.68 -10.62
N ASP A 102 -13.71 -1.72 -9.84
CA ASP A 102 -12.51 -0.96 -10.11
C ASP A 102 -11.46 -1.24 -9.03
N VAL A 103 -10.30 -1.72 -9.44
CA VAL A 103 -9.19 -2.05 -8.52
C VAL A 103 -7.98 -1.21 -8.85
N GLN A 104 -7.42 -0.56 -7.83
CA GLN A 104 -6.16 0.17 -7.91
C GLN A 104 -5.21 -0.34 -6.84
N THR A 105 -3.97 -0.72 -7.20
CA THR A 105 -3.02 -1.28 -6.24
C THR A 105 -1.56 -0.99 -6.60
N TYR A 106 -0.70 -0.99 -5.57
CA TYR A 106 0.74 -0.83 -5.73
C TYR A 106 1.45 -2.17 -5.88
N ILE A 107 1.10 -3.19 -5.07
CA ILE A 107 1.67 -4.53 -5.14
C ILE A 107 0.57 -5.54 -5.43
N TRP A 108 0.87 -6.45 -6.39
CA TRP A 108 0.08 -7.64 -6.64
C TRP A 108 1.03 -8.82 -6.85
N ASP A 109 1.08 -9.73 -5.89
CA ASP A 109 1.88 -10.94 -5.96
C ASP A 109 1.07 -12.15 -6.44
N GLN A 110 1.77 -13.20 -6.89
CA GLN A 110 1.18 -14.46 -7.33
C GLN A 110 1.23 -15.51 -6.20
N ASP A 111 0.96 -15.07 -4.96
CA ASP A 111 0.77 -15.91 -3.79
C ASP A 111 -0.72 -16.26 -3.60
N ASP A 112 -1.06 -16.94 -2.50
CA ASP A 112 -2.43 -17.43 -2.30
C ASP A 112 -3.46 -16.30 -2.26
N ALA A 113 -3.19 -15.21 -1.56
CA ALA A 113 -4.08 -14.05 -1.46
C ALA A 113 -4.22 -13.30 -2.80
N GLY A 114 -3.11 -13.07 -3.48
CA GLY A 114 -3.11 -12.39 -4.78
C GLY A 114 -3.77 -13.23 -5.86
N GLN A 115 -3.54 -14.55 -5.88
CA GLN A 115 -4.18 -15.46 -6.82
C GLN A 115 -5.68 -15.60 -6.56
N LEU A 116 -6.10 -15.71 -5.29
CA LEU A 116 -7.51 -15.76 -4.90
C LEU A 116 -8.27 -14.53 -5.41
N MET A 117 -7.76 -13.34 -5.12
CA MET A 117 -8.42 -12.10 -5.55
C MET A 117 -8.47 -11.97 -7.07
N LEU A 118 -7.42 -12.38 -7.78
CA LEU A 118 -7.40 -12.33 -9.24
C LEU A 118 -8.43 -13.31 -9.83
N ASP A 119 -8.55 -14.51 -9.27
CA ASP A 119 -9.53 -15.51 -9.71
C ASP A 119 -10.98 -15.04 -9.47
N GLU A 120 -11.27 -14.42 -8.32
CA GLU A 120 -12.57 -13.82 -8.03
C GLU A 120 -12.93 -12.71 -9.04
N LEU A 121 -11.98 -11.85 -9.40
CA LEU A 121 -12.18 -10.79 -10.40
C LEU A 121 -12.39 -11.36 -11.82
N VAL A 122 -11.67 -12.42 -12.18
CA VAL A 122 -11.89 -13.15 -13.44
C VAL A 122 -13.28 -13.77 -13.47
N ARG A 123 -13.73 -14.39 -12.38
CA ARG A 123 -15.09 -14.94 -12.27
C ARG A 123 -16.15 -13.84 -12.40
N ALA A 124 -15.95 -12.69 -11.76
CA ALA A 124 -16.85 -11.55 -11.88
C ALA A 124 -16.94 -11.05 -13.34
N ALA A 125 -15.81 -10.93 -14.04
CA ALA A 125 -15.79 -10.55 -15.46
C ALA A 125 -16.52 -11.55 -16.36
N ARG A 126 -16.37 -12.86 -16.10
CA ARG A 126 -17.07 -13.94 -16.82
C ARG A 126 -18.58 -13.97 -16.53
N ARG A 127 -19.02 -13.48 -15.37
CA ARG A 127 -20.44 -13.27 -15.09
C ARG A 127 -21.04 -12.08 -15.85
N GLY A 128 -20.22 -11.23 -16.46
CA GLY A 128 -20.65 -10.04 -17.20
C GLY A 128 -20.38 -8.71 -16.49
N VAL A 129 -19.83 -8.73 -15.27
CA VAL A 129 -19.45 -7.51 -14.53
C VAL A 129 -18.24 -6.84 -15.19
N ARG A 130 -18.29 -5.53 -15.39
CA ARG A 130 -17.14 -4.76 -15.88
C ARG A 130 -16.07 -4.70 -14.81
N VAL A 131 -14.90 -5.28 -15.06
CA VAL A 131 -13.77 -5.30 -14.14
C VAL A 131 -12.59 -4.54 -14.74
N ARG A 132 -12.06 -3.56 -14.00
CA ARG A 132 -10.88 -2.79 -14.38
C ARG A 132 -9.83 -2.89 -13.29
N ILE A 133 -8.62 -3.30 -13.65
CA ILE A 133 -7.47 -3.41 -12.74
C ILE A 133 -6.40 -2.42 -13.19
N LEU A 134 -6.03 -1.49 -12.33
CA LEU A 134 -4.91 -0.58 -12.51
C LEU A 134 -3.85 -0.87 -11.46
N ALA A 135 -2.71 -1.40 -11.89
CA ALA A 135 -1.61 -1.78 -11.01
C ALA A 135 -0.33 -1.01 -11.33
N ASP A 136 0.50 -0.74 -10.32
CA ASP A 136 1.82 -0.14 -10.56
C ASP A 136 2.74 -1.14 -11.25
N GLN A 137 3.39 -0.73 -12.34
CA GLN A 137 4.18 -1.63 -13.18
C GLN A 137 5.42 -2.19 -12.46
N LEU A 138 6.06 -1.41 -11.59
CA LEU A 138 7.33 -1.83 -10.99
C LEU A 138 7.13 -2.89 -9.89
N SER A 139 6.00 -2.85 -9.23
CA SER A 139 5.71 -3.61 -8.02
C SER A 139 4.62 -4.67 -8.20
N SER A 140 3.98 -4.75 -9.38
CA SER A 140 2.89 -5.69 -9.66
C SER A 140 3.11 -6.42 -10.98
N PHE A 141 2.56 -7.63 -11.10
CA PHE A 141 2.45 -8.36 -12.36
C PHE A 141 3.74 -8.44 -13.19
N ASN A 142 4.84 -8.88 -12.58
CA ASN A 142 6.14 -9.02 -13.26
C ASN A 142 6.22 -10.20 -14.24
N ASP A 143 5.10 -10.87 -14.50
CA ASP A 143 5.00 -12.04 -15.38
C ASP A 143 4.22 -11.70 -16.66
N PRO A 144 4.92 -11.53 -17.81
CA PRO A 144 4.26 -11.30 -19.10
C PRO A 144 3.37 -12.45 -19.57
N ASP A 145 3.58 -13.70 -19.09
CA ASP A 145 2.73 -14.85 -19.44
C ASP A 145 1.37 -14.75 -18.75
N LEU A 146 1.35 -14.34 -17.47
CA LEU A 146 0.09 -14.06 -16.77
C LEU A 146 -0.68 -12.91 -17.43
N LEU A 147 0.02 -11.83 -17.77
CA LEU A 147 -0.61 -10.66 -18.38
C LEU A 147 -1.16 -10.96 -19.79
N ASP A 148 -0.45 -11.79 -20.55
CA ASP A 148 -0.97 -12.27 -21.82
C ASP A 148 -2.29 -13.04 -21.64
N ARG A 149 -2.35 -14.00 -20.71
CA ARG A 149 -3.58 -14.73 -20.37
C ARG A 149 -4.72 -13.80 -19.95
N LEU A 150 -4.44 -12.80 -19.10
CA LEU A 150 -5.44 -11.84 -18.65
C LEU A 150 -6.03 -11.01 -19.80
N ALA A 151 -5.25 -10.73 -20.84
CA ALA A 151 -5.73 -9.99 -21.99
C ALA A 151 -6.84 -10.74 -22.77
N TRP A 152 -6.86 -12.09 -22.71
CA TRP A 152 -7.80 -12.92 -23.47
C TRP A 152 -8.99 -13.43 -22.66
N VAL A 153 -8.95 -13.34 -21.32
CA VAL A 153 -9.84 -14.08 -20.42
C VAL A 153 -11.30 -13.67 -20.49
N SER A 154 -11.58 -12.40 -20.78
CA SER A 154 -12.94 -11.87 -20.97
C SER A 154 -12.90 -10.44 -21.53
N PRO A 155 -13.82 -10.03 -22.39
CA PRO A 155 -13.95 -8.64 -22.83
C PRO A 155 -14.35 -7.68 -21.69
N ASN A 156 -14.91 -8.21 -20.60
CA ASN A 156 -15.31 -7.45 -19.43
C ASN A 156 -14.14 -7.21 -18.45
N LEU A 157 -12.97 -7.85 -18.65
CA LEU A 157 -11.77 -7.63 -17.85
C LEU A 157 -10.78 -6.76 -18.59
N GLN A 158 -10.43 -5.63 -18.02
CA GLN A 158 -9.40 -4.72 -18.53
C GLN A 158 -8.32 -4.50 -17.49
N VAL A 159 -7.07 -4.69 -17.88
CA VAL A 159 -5.91 -4.46 -17.01
C VAL A 159 -5.02 -3.40 -17.66
N ARG A 160 -4.60 -2.42 -16.86
CA ARG A 160 -3.61 -1.41 -17.23
C ARG A 160 -2.48 -1.39 -16.21
N LEU A 161 -1.26 -1.14 -16.70
CA LEU A 161 -0.12 -0.91 -15.83
C LEU A 161 0.23 0.59 -15.79
N TYR A 162 0.36 1.13 -14.58
CA TYR A 162 0.73 2.52 -14.38
C TYR A 162 2.24 2.71 -14.49
N ASN A 163 2.65 3.70 -15.24
CA ASN A 163 4.03 4.19 -15.42
C ASN A 163 5.05 3.09 -15.81
N PRO A 164 4.80 2.27 -16.84
CA PRO A 164 5.79 1.35 -17.38
C PRO A 164 6.86 2.12 -18.15
N THR A 165 7.91 2.59 -17.44
CA THR A 165 8.94 3.51 -17.92
C THR A 165 9.60 3.05 -19.24
N PHE A 166 9.73 1.74 -19.45
CA PHE A 166 10.28 1.15 -20.68
C PHE A 166 9.22 0.51 -21.58
N HIS A 167 7.95 0.84 -21.38
CA HIS A 167 6.83 0.25 -22.11
C HIS A 167 6.82 -1.30 -22.08
N LYS A 168 7.18 -1.88 -20.93
CA LYS A 168 7.19 -3.32 -20.66
C LYS A 168 6.52 -3.62 -19.33
N ALA A 169 5.94 -4.80 -19.21
CA ALA A 169 5.47 -5.32 -17.93
C ALA A 169 6.66 -5.64 -17.01
N ARG A 170 7.67 -6.33 -17.53
CA ARG A 170 8.85 -6.73 -16.78
C ARG A 170 10.03 -5.79 -17.05
N THR A 171 10.49 -5.07 -16.03
CA THR A 171 11.73 -4.29 -16.07
C THR A 171 12.93 -5.22 -15.89
N GLN A 172 13.87 -5.20 -16.84
CA GLN A 172 15.11 -5.97 -16.78
C GLN A 172 16.14 -5.28 -15.87
N PRO A 173 17.13 -6.00 -15.28
CA PRO A 173 18.13 -5.39 -14.39
C PRO A 173 18.89 -4.21 -15.00
N LEU A 174 19.27 -4.30 -16.28
CA LEU A 174 19.94 -3.18 -16.98
C LEU A 174 19.00 -2.00 -17.23
N GLU A 175 17.72 -2.24 -17.50
CA GLU A 175 16.71 -1.20 -17.64
C GLU A 175 16.45 -0.52 -16.27
N PHE A 176 16.51 -1.26 -15.18
CA PHE A 176 16.41 -0.70 -13.84
C PHE A 176 17.56 0.30 -13.56
N VAL A 177 18.81 -0.09 -13.86
CA VAL A 177 19.99 0.80 -13.76
C VAL A 177 19.84 1.99 -14.69
N ALA A 178 19.42 1.77 -15.93
CA ALA A 178 19.15 2.85 -16.88
C ALA A 178 18.08 3.80 -16.36
N GLY A 179 16.97 3.31 -15.80
CA GLY A 179 15.90 4.12 -15.21
C GLY A 179 16.41 5.05 -14.10
N ILE A 180 17.34 4.56 -13.27
CA ILE A 180 17.95 5.39 -12.23
C ILE A 180 18.87 6.46 -12.84
N LEU A 181 19.64 6.12 -13.87
CA LEU A 181 20.65 7.03 -14.44
C LEU A 181 20.06 8.05 -15.41
N CYS A 182 19.16 7.63 -16.31
CA CYS A 182 18.63 8.50 -17.37
C CYS A 182 17.33 9.22 -16.99
N CYS A 183 16.48 8.56 -16.19
CA CYS A 183 15.08 8.94 -16.11
C CYS A 183 14.57 8.87 -14.66
N PHE A 184 15.44 9.21 -13.71
CA PHE A 184 15.23 9.05 -12.26
C PHE A 184 13.87 9.56 -11.80
N MET A 185 13.47 10.75 -12.21
CA MET A 185 12.19 11.34 -11.79
C MET A 185 11.02 10.50 -12.25
N GLN A 186 10.93 10.22 -13.57
CA GLN A 186 9.86 9.41 -14.14
C GLN A 186 9.85 7.98 -13.57
N PHE A 187 11.04 7.36 -13.47
CA PHE A 187 11.18 6.00 -12.96
C PHE A 187 10.73 5.85 -11.50
N ASN A 188 10.95 6.89 -10.67
CA ASN A 188 10.57 6.88 -9.26
C ASN A 188 9.13 7.32 -8.98
N GLN A 189 8.42 7.84 -9.97
CA GLN A 189 7.00 8.21 -9.80
C GLN A 189 6.13 6.96 -9.83
N ARG A 190 5.62 6.56 -8.67
CA ARG A 190 4.83 5.33 -8.53
C ARG A 190 3.40 5.63 -8.08
N MET A 191 2.48 4.83 -8.53
CA MET A 191 1.10 4.85 -8.05
C MET A 191 1.03 4.02 -6.77
N HIS A 192 0.88 4.69 -5.63
CA HIS A 192 0.82 4.01 -4.33
C HIS A 192 -0.62 3.94 -3.77
N ASN A 193 -1.59 4.42 -4.52
CA ASN A 193 -3.02 4.33 -4.21
C ASN A 193 -3.47 2.88 -4.12
N LYS A 194 -4.39 2.60 -3.21
CA LYS A 194 -5.01 1.29 -3.03
C LYS A 194 -6.51 1.47 -2.86
N LEU A 195 -7.26 0.86 -3.78
CA LEU A 195 -8.71 0.99 -3.85
C LEU A 195 -9.31 -0.30 -4.42
N LEU A 196 -10.38 -0.77 -3.82
CA LEU A 196 -11.37 -1.65 -4.42
C LEU A 196 -12.70 -0.89 -4.38
N LEU A 197 -13.30 -0.62 -5.52
CA LEU A 197 -14.58 0.07 -5.63
C LEU A 197 -15.57 -0.83 -6.37
N VAL A 198 -16.76 -1.00 -5.81
CA VAL A 198 -17.81 -1.85 -6.37
C VAL A 198 -19.08 -1.02 -6.61
N ASP A 199 -19.56 -1.12 -7.86
CA ASP A 199 -20.83 -0.50 -8.33
C ASP A 199 -20.94 1.01 -8.08
N ASP A 200 -19.81 1.72 -7.88
CA ASP A 200 -19.73 3.12 -7.46
C ASP A 200 -20.48 3.40 -6.14
N ALA A 201 -20.72 2.37 -5.34
CA ALA A 201 -21.55 2.41 -4.14
C ALA A 201 -20.76 2.20 -2.85
N ILE A 202 -19.75 1.37 -2.88
CA ILE A 202 -18.93 1.01 -1.73
C ILE A 202 -17.48 0.82 -2.16
N GLY A 203 -16.55 1.36 -1.38
CA GLY A 203 -15.13 1.21 -1.64
C GLY A 203 -14.33 0.84 -0.40
N ILE A 204 -13.23 0.11 -0.61
CA ILE A 204 -12.22 -0.18 0.40
C ILE A 204 -10.94 0.53 0.01
N ALA A 205 -10.43 1.42 0.87
CA ALA A 205 -9.18 2.13 0.64
C ALA A 205 -8.31 2.14 1.90
N GLY A 206 -6.99 2.04 1.73
CA GLY A 206 -6.08 1.99 2.87
C GLY A 206 -4.64 1.61 2.52
N GLY A 207 -4.03 0.78 3.35
CA GLY A 207 -2.63 0.39 3.24
C GLY A 207 -2.39 -0.97 2.58
N ARG A 208 -3.36 -1.90 2.62
CA ARG A 208 -3.17 -3.28 2.18
C ARG A 208 -3.01 -3.41 0.67
N ASN A 209 -2.05 -4.23 0.26
CA ASN A 209 -1.86 -4.71 -1.10
C ASN A 209 -2.40 -6.15 -1.25
N TYR A 210 -2.35 -6.72 -2.45
CA TYR A 210 -2.73 -8.11 -2.70
C TYR A 210 -1.50 -9.01 -2.61
N GLN A 211 -1.19 -9.44 -1.38
CA GLN A 211 -0.06 -10.30 -1.02
C GLN A 211 -0.34 -10.96 0.33
N ASP A 212 0.08 -12.23 0.52
CA ASP A 212 -0.11 -13.05 1.72
C ASP A 212 0.23 -12.31 3.03
N ARG A 213 1.29 -11.49 3.00
CA ARG A 213 1.78 -10.73 4.17
C ARG A 213 0.78 -9.71 4.72
N TYR A 214 -0.16 -9.26 3.91
CA TYR A 214 -1.18 -8.29 4.33
C TYR A 214 -2.42 -8.95 4.94
N PHE A 215 -2.48 -10.29 4.90
CA PHE A 215 -3.60 -11.09 5.39
C PHE A 215 -3.17 -12.18 6.39
N ASN A 216 -2.02 -12.03 7.01
CA ASN A 216 -1.46 -12.98 7.98
C ASN A 216 -1.25 -14.39 7.40
N TRP A 217 -0.94 -14.50 6.10
CA TRP A 217 -0.80 -15.74 5.38
C TRP A 217 0.67 -16.13 5.07
N ASP A 218 1.64 -15.27 5.36
CA ASP A 218 3.07 -15.58 5.24
C ASP A 218 3.60 -16.22 6.53
N ASP A 219 4.51 -17.21 6.40
CA ASP A 219 5.02 -17.97 7.53
C ASP A 219 6.16 -17.28 8.27
N ALA A 220 6.75 -16.26 7.68
CA ALA A 220 7.97 -15.63 8.20
C ALA A 220 7.76 -14.17 8.62
N PHE A 221 6.91 -13.42 7.89
CA PHE A 221 6.75 -11.99 8.12
C PHE A 221 5.40 -11.48 7.62
N ASN A 222 4.60 -10.94 8.52
CA ASN A 222 3.32 -10.34 8.19
C ASN A 222 3.26 -8.85 8.56
N TYR A 223 2.31 -8.12 7.97
CA TYR A 223 2.12 -6.71 8.22
C TYR A 223 0.88 -6.44 9.07
N ILE A 224 1.05 -5.63 10.11
CA ILE A 224 -0.06 -4.92 10.72
C ILE A 224 -0.42 -3.76 9.78
N ASP A 225 -1.54 -3.87 9.11
CA ASP A 225 -2.02 -2.84 8.19
C ASP A 225 -3.53 -2.61 8.34
N ARG A 226 -4.04 -1.56 7.68
CA ARG A 226 -5.39 -1.09 7.93
C ARG A 226 -6.01 -0.50 6.68
N ASP A 227 -7.33 -0.74 6.52
CA ASP A 227 -8.15 -0.08 5.51
C ASP A 227 -9.43 0.49 6.14
N ALA A 228 -10.12 1.35 5.41
CA ALA A 228 -11.48 1.75 5.67
C ALA A 228 -12.39 1.29 4.53
N MET A 229 -13.49 0.62 4.86
CA MET A 229 -14.58 0.33 3.93
C MET A 229 -15.62 1.43 4.09
N VAL A 230 -16.02 2.04 2.98
CA VAL A 230 -16.92 3.20 2.96
C VAL A 230 -18.03 2.98 1.94
N GLY A 231 -19.26 2.88 2.42
CA GLY A 231 -20.47 2.92 1.59
C GLY A 231 -21.14 4.30 1.65
N GLY A 232 -21.66 4.79 0.54
CA GLY A 232 -22.32 6.09 0.44
C GLY A 232 -21.62 7.07 -0.51
N PRO A 233 -22.00 8.38 -0.49
CA PRO A 233 -21.58 9.37 -1.50
C PRO A 233 -20.08 9.51 -1.72
N ALA A 234 -19.22 9.23 -0.73
CA ALA A 234 -17.76 9.25 -0.89
C ALA A 234 -17.26 8.22 -1.91
N ALA A 235 -18.00 7.15 -2.20
CA ALA A 235 -17.69 6.20 -3.26
C ALA A 235 -17.64 6.88 -4.65
N LEU A 236 -18.43 7.94 -4.88
CA LEU A 236 -18.37 8.71 -6.12
C LEU A 236 -17.05 9.51 -6.25
N GLN A 237 -16.48 9.96 -5.14
CA GLN A 237 -15.16 10.60 -5.15
C GLN A 237 -14.06 9.56 -5.49
N MET A 238 -14.20 8.32 -4.97
CA MET A 238 -13.31 7.21 -5.32
C MET A 238 -13.40 6.88 -6.82
N ALA A 239 -14.61 6.82 -7.38
CA ALA A 239 -14.83 6.60 -8.80
C ALA A 239 -14.19 7.71 -9.67
N ALA A 240 -14.43 8.97 -9.32
CA ALA A 240 -13.82 10.11 -10.03
C ALA A 240 -12.28 10.07 -9.99
N SER A 241 -11.70 9.75 -8.85
CA SER A 241 -10.26 9.58 -8.72
C SER A 241 -9.74 8.43 -9.58
N PHE A 242 -10.39 7.26 -9.54
CA PHE A 242 -10.01 6.11 -10.37
C PHE A 242 -10.03 6.47 -11.86
N GLU A 243 -11.05 7.18 -12.35
CA GLU A 243 -11.15 7.60 -13.74
C GLU A 243 -9.99 8.51 -14.18
N LEU A 244 -9.52 9.43 -13.31
CA LEU A 244 -8.36 10.26 -13.60
C LEU A 244 -7.10 9.42 -13.82
N PHE A 245 -6.87 8.39 -12.99
CA PHE A 245 -5.74 7.48 -13.14
C PHE A 245 -5.91 6.55 -14.32
N TRP A 246 -7.10 5.99 -14.51
CA TRP A 246 -7.39 5.07 -15.60
C TRP A 246 -7.16 5.68 -16.97
N ASN A 247 -7.61 6.91 -17.16
CA ASN A 247 -7.49 7.63 -18.44
C ASN A 247 -6.17 8.39 -18.60
N HIS A 248 -5.28 8.33 -17.62
CA HIS A 248 -3.99 9.02 -17.69
C HIS A 248 -3.05 8.37 -18.71
N PRO A 249 -2.24 9.15 -19.48
CA PRO A 249 -1.32 8.60 -20.48
C PRO A 249 -0.28 7.60 -19.96
N ARG A 250 -0.01 7.60 -18.65
CA ARG A 250 0.89 6.63 -18.00
C ARG A 250 0.22 5.28 -17.71
N SER A 251 -1.08 5.17 -17.84
CA SER A 251 -1.85 3.93 -17.61
C SER A 251 -2.00 3.18 -18.92
N LEU A 252 -1.05 2.29 -19.22
CA LEU A 252 -0.99 1.57 -20.48
C LEU A 252 -1.76 0.26 -20.44
N PRO A 253 -2.64 0.00 -21.43
CA PRO A 253 -3.25 -1.31 -21.65
C PRO A 253 -2.20 -2.41 -21.88
N LEU A 254 -2.52 -3.66 -21.59
CA LEU A 254 -1.62 -4.79 -21.73
C LEU A 254 -1.08 -4.92 -23.17
N THR A 255 -1.92 -4.72 -24.17
CA THR A 255 -1.57 -4.77 -25.61
C THR A 255 -0.56 -3.69 -26.01
N HIS A 256 -0.36 -2.65 -25.20
CA HIS A 256 0.60 -1.57 -25.43
C HIS A 256 1.95 -1.82 -24.73
N LEU A 257 2.10 -2.93 -23.99
CA LEU A 257 3.36 -3.34 -23.37
C LEU A 257 4.13 -4.24 -24.32
N ARG A 258 5.39 -3.90 -24.59
CA ARG A 258 6.21 -4.56 -25.64
C ARG A 258 6.37 -6.06 -25.47
N ASP A 259 6.60 -6.52 -24.26
CA ASP A 259 6.77 -7.93 -23.93
C ASP A 259 5.45 -8.70 -24.03
N VAL A 260 4.35 -8.14 -23.56
CA VAL A 260 3.00 -8.72 -23.69
C VAL A 260 2.50 -8.67 -25.13
N ASN A 261 2.59 -7.52 -25.81
CA ASN A 261 2.20 -7.36 -27.21
C ASN A 261 2.88 -8.37 -28.14
N ARG A 262 4.20 -8.58 -27.93
CA ARG A 262 4.96 -9.55 -28.74
C ARG A 262 4.42 -10.97 -28.54
N ARG A 263 4.01 -11.35 -27.33
CA ARG A 263 3.39 -12.65 -27.05
C ARG A 263 2.05 -12.77 -27.76
N ILE A 264 1.15 -11.82 -27.56
CA ILE A 264 -0.15 -11.76 -28.22
C ILE A 264 -0.01 -11.94 -29.74
N LEU A 265 0.94 -11.26 -30.37
CA LEU A 265 1.15 -11.36 -31.83
C LEU A 265 1.78 -12.67 -32.29
N THR A 266 2.40 -13.45 -31.42
CA THR A 266 3.01 -14.76 -31.74
C THR A 266 2.11 -15.94 -31.40
N GLU A 267 1.10 -15.74 -30.54
CA GLU A 267 0.13 -16.78 -30.18
C GLU A 267 -0.75 -17.15 -31.41
N ARG A 268 -1.01 -18.45 -31.57
CA ARG A 268 -1.91 -18.95 -32.61
C ARG A 268 -3.36 -19.09 -32.15
N ALA A 269 -3.56 -19.21 -30.85
CA ALA A 269 -4.86 -19.31 -30.18
C ALA A 269 -4.78 -18.67 -28.81
N PRO A 270 -5.91 -18.13 -28.28
CA PRO A 270 -5.97 -17.59 -26.91
C PRO A 270 -5.52 -18.63 -25.87
N PRO A 271 -4.60 -18.29 -24.98
CA PRO A 271 -4.20 -19.18 -23.90
C PRO A 271 -5.35 -19.38 -22.91
N SER A 272 -5.54 -20.61 -22.43
CA SER A 272 -6.56 -20.89 -21.42
C SER A 272 -6.23 -20.25 -20.07
N TRP A 273 -7.25 -19.81 -19.33
CA TRP A 273 -7.09 -19.42 -17.93
C TRP A 273 -6.92 -20.67 -17.08
N PRO A 274 -5.82 -20.81 -16.33
CA PRO A 274 -5.56 -22.00 -15.51
C PRO A 274 -6.52 -22.06 -14.32
N ALA A 275 -6.81 -23.26 -13.84
CA ALA A 275 -7.43 -23.43 -12.54
C ALA A 275 -6.50 -22.87 -11.44
N PRO A 276 -7.03 -22.19 -10.42
CA PRO A 276 -6.22 -21.66 -9.35
C PRO A 276 -5.52 -22.80 -8.57
N HIS A 277 -4.28 -22.58 -8.22
CA HIS A 277 -3.50 -23.51 -7.43
C HIS A 277 -2.98 -22.82 -6.18
N TYR A 278 -3.54 -23.18 -5.02
CA TYR A 278 -3.17 -22.59 -3.74
C TYR A 278 -2.21 -23.50 -2.97
N ARG A 279 -1.24 -22.90 -2.30
CA ARG A 279 -0.34 -23.62 -1.39
C ARG A 279 -1.10 -24.13 -0.17
N ARG A 280 -2.09 -23.37 0.29
CA ARG A 280 -2.92 -23.66 1.48
C ARG A 280 -4.39 -23.57 1.16
N PRO A 281 -4.93 -24.57 0.43
CA PRO A 281 -6.30 -24.53 -0.07
C PRO A 281 -7.34 -24.48 1.07
N THR A 282 -7.08 -25.06 2.24
CA THR A 282 -8.00 -25.02 3.40
C THR A 282 -8.22 -23.60 3.90
N ARG A 283 -7.15 -22.78 3.94
CA ARG A 283 -7.25 -21.38 4.36
C ARG A 283 -8.06 -20.56 3.37
N VAL A 284 -7.82 -20.80 2.08
CA VAL A 284 -8.58 -20.15 1.01
C VAL A 284 -10.05 -20.53 1.07
N ALA A 285 -10.36 -21.82 1.25
CA ALA A 285 -11.75 -22.29 1.37
C ALA A 285 -12.47 -21.59 2.55
N ARG A 286 -11.81 -21.50 3.70
CA ARG A 286 -12.39 -20.85 4.89
C ARG A 286 -12.77 -19.40 4.62
N VAL A 287 -11.87 -18.57 4.14
CA VAL A 287 -12.18 -17.15 3.88
C VAL A 287 -13.24 -16.99 2.78
N GLN A 288 -13.33 -17.94 1.86
CA GLN A 288 -14.40 -17.97 0.86
C GLN A 288 -15.77 -18.33 1.48
N GLU A 289 -15.80 -19.24 2.46
CA GLU A 289 -17.00 -19.57 3.26
C GLU A 289 -17.43 -18.36 4.08
N ASP A 290 -16.53 -17.71 4.83
CA ASP A 290 -16.80 -16.50 5.60
C ASP A 290 -17.35 -15.37 4.71
N ALA A 291 -16.85 -15.23 3.51
CA ALA A 291 -17.30 -14.22 2.54
C ALA A 291 -18.71 -14.51 1.96
N GLU A 292 -19.22 -15.71 2.10
CA GLU A 292 -20.58 -16.10 1.69
C GLU A 292 -21.56 -16.23 2.85
N ASP A 293 -21.07 -16.26 4.10
CA ASP A 293 -21.92 -16.36 5.28
C ASP A 293 -22.50 -14.99 5.70
N PRO A 294 -23.81 -14.76 5.49
CA PRO A 294 -24.43 -13.49 5.84
C PRO A 294 -24.38 -13.18 7.34
N ALA A 295 -24.41 -14.20 8.20
CA ALA A 295 -24.39 -14.01 9.65
C ALA A 295 -22.99 -13.60 10.12
N TRP A 296 -21.95 -14.21 9.55
CA TRP A 296 -20.58 -13.84 9.80
C TRP A 296 -20.29 -12.41 9.32
N LEU A 297 -20.69 -12.07 8.09
CA LEU A 297 -20.55 -10.72 7.54
C LEU A 297 -21.29 -9.66 8.35
N GLN A 298 -22.49 -10.00 8.83
CA GLN A 298 -23.27 -9.12 9.69
C GLN A 298 -22.51 -8.83 10.99
N ALA A 299 -22.07 -9.86 11.70
CA ALA A 299 -21.41 -9.73 12.99
C ALA A 299 -20.04 -9.02 12.92
N TRP A 300 -19.21 -9.36 11.92
CA TRP A 300 -17.85 -8.86 11.84
C TRP A 300 -17.69 -7.53 11.10
N LEU A 301 -18.62 -7.19 10.21
CA LEU A 301 -18.45 -6.05 9.31
C LEU A 301 -19.59 -5.03 9.41
N VAL A 302 -20.86 -5.48 9.42
CA VAL A 302 -21.99 -4.55 9.45
C VAL A 302 -22.22 -4.01 10.86
N ASP A 303 -22.25 -4.87 11.88
CA ASP A 303 -22.45 -4.47 13.28
C ASP A 303 -21.26 -3.64 13.81
N ALA A 304 -20.07 -3.84 13.24
CA ALA A 304 -18.87 -3.04 13.53
C ALA A 304 -18.83 -1.70 12.78
N SER A 305 -19.74 -1.48 11.83
CA SER A 305 -19.77 -0.25 11.05
C SER A 305 -20.41 0.90 11.82
N LEU A 306 -19.97 2.11 11.47
CA LEU A 306 -20.54 3.35 11.99
C LEU A 306 -21.30 4.08 10.89
N ARG A 307 -22.45 4.66 11.26
CA ARG A 307 -23.21 5.55 10.41
C ARG A 307 -22.76 6.98 10.66
N VAL A 308 -22.06 7.57 9.69
CA VAL A 308 -21.38 8.86 9.86
C VAL A 308 -21.85 9.86 8.79
N GLY A 309 -21.67 11.14 9.08
CA GLY A 309 -22.03 12.20 8.16
C GLY A 309 -20.94 12.47 7.13
N GLN A 310 -19.94 13.25 7.50
CA GLN A 310 -18.90 13.69 6.57
C GLN A 310 -17.78 12.68 6.43
N VAL A 311 -17.58 12.22 5.19
CA VAL A 311 -16.44 11.40 4.77
C VAL A 311 -15.87 11.98 3.50
N GLU A 312 -14.56 12.05 3.40
CA GLU A 312 -13.85 12.52 2.22
C GLU A 312 -12.83 11.49 1.73
N TYR A 313 -12.82 11.24 0.44
CA TYR A 313 -11.76 10.48 -0.20
C TYR A 313 -10.81 11.42 -0.92
N PHE A 314 -9.60 11.51 -0.43
CA PHE A 314 -8.56 12.31 -1.05
C PHE A 314 -7.56 11.45 -1.82
N SER A 315 -7.12 11.95 -2.96
CA SER A 315 -6.10 11.31 -3.79
C SER A 315 -5.24 12.36 -4.46
N ASP A 316 -3.94 12.13 -4.47
CA ASP A 316 -3.05 12.91 -5.32
C ASP A 316 -3.43 12.72 -6.80
N LEU A 317 -3.13 13.69 -7.64
CA LEU A 317 -3.32 13.57 -9.09
C LEU A 317 -2.26 12.64 -9.70
N PRO A 318 -2.56 11.92 -10.80
CA PRO A 318 -1.61 11.04 -11.49
C PRO A 318 -0.31 11.74 -11.88
N ALA A 319 -0.39 13.03 -12.22
CA ALA A 319 0.74 13.86 -12.66
C ALA A 319 1.40 14.64 -11.52
N LYS A 320 1.39 14.12 -10.30
CA LYS A 320 1.86 14.79 -9.07
C LYS A 320 3.19 15.52 -9.21
N THR A 321 4.11 15.05 -10.03
CA THR A 321 5.42 15.68 -10.21
C THR A 321 5.56 16.44 -11.52
N ASP A 322 4.55 16.42 -12.39
CA ASP A 322 4.56 17.16 -13.65
C ASP A 322 4.38 18.67 -13.38
N LYS A 323 5.12 19.51 -14.12
CA LYS A 323 4.89 20.95 -14.19
C LYS A 323 3.78 21.15 -15.24
N PRO A 324 2.76 21.94 -15.06
CA PRO A 324 2.54 23.12 -14.25
C PRO A 324 1.58 22.93 -13.04
N ASP A 325 0.98 21.77 -12.84
CA ASP A 325 -0.10 21.57 -11.84
C ASP A 325 0.39 21.12 -10.45
N LYS A 326 1.66 21.41 -10.10
CA LYS A 326 2.29 20.93 -8.87
C LYS A 326 1.51 21.27 -7.59
N ARG A 327 0.83 22.41 -7.53
CA ARG A 327 0.03 22.79 -6.35
C ARG A 327 -1.19 21.90 -6.17
N ARG A 328 -1.97 21.66 -7.25
CA ARG A 328 -3.12 20.76 -7.24
C ARG A 328 -2.71 19.32 -7.03
N ALA A 329 -1.58 18.91 -7.64
CA ALA A 329 -1.09 17.55 -7.53
C ALA A 329 -0.74 17.12 -6.11
N LEU A 330 -0.46 18.05 -5.20
CA LEU A 330 -0.12 17.83 -3.80
C LEU A 330 -1.31 18.13 -2.86
N GLU A 331 -2.52 18.18 -3.35
CA GLU A 331 -3.71 18.58 -2.59
C GLU A 331 -3.92 17.69 -1.36
N PHE A 332 -3.83 16.38 -1.53
CA PHE A 332 -3.93 15.41 -0.44
C PHE A 332 -2.89 15.65 0.67
N THR A 333 -1.60 15.75 0.30
CA THR A 333 -0.51 16.03 1.25
C THR A 333 -0.71 17.38 1.97
N HIS A 334 -1.18 18.40 1.24
CA HIS A 334 -1.44 19.72 1.82
C HIS A 334 -2.59 19.69 2.81
N HIS A 335 -3.66 18.96 2.48
CA HIS A 335 -4.82 18.84 3.34
C HIS A 335 -4.47 18.17 4.68
N ILE A 336 -3.81 17.02 4.64
CA ILE A 336 -3.34 16.34 5.86
C ILE A 336 -2.45 17.24 6.70
N MET A 337 -1.49 17.92 6.07
CA MET A 337 -0.57 18.80 6.80
C MET A 337 -1.28 20.00 7.43
N HIS A 338 -2.33 20.50 6.82
CA HIS A 338 -3.18 21.53 7.40
C HIS A 338 -3.91 20.99 8.63
N MET A 339 -4.57 19.84 8.51
CA MET A 339 -5.31 19.24 9.62
C MET A 339 -4.42 18.95 10.83
N ILE A 340 -3.20 18.41 10.61
CA ILE A 340 -2.22 18.24 11.70
C ILE A 340 -1.86 19.59 12.32
N GLY A 341 -1.71 20.64 11.50
CA GLY A 341 -1.36 21.99 11.94
C GLY A 341 -2.43 22.64 12.85
N GLU A 342 -3.68 22.21 12.76
CA GLU A 342 -4.78 22.73 13.58
C GLU A 342 -4.95 21.99 14.93
N ALA A 343 -4.19 20.91 15.17
CA ALA A 343 -4.27 20.11 16.38
C ALA A 343 -4.13 20.97 17.65
N LYS A 344 -5.00 20.73 18.65
CA LYS A 344 -5.03 21.45 19.93
C LYS A 344 -4.59 20.57 21.10
N HIS A 345 -4.96 19.29 21.11
CA HIS A 345 -4.79 18.40 22.25
C HIS A 345 -3.89 17.21 21.95
N GLU A 346 -4.18 16.46 20.89
CA GLU A 346 -3.46 15.23 20.59
C GLU A 346 -3.34 14.99 19.09
N VAL A 347 -2.18 14.48 18.67
CA VAL A 347 -1.96 13.88 17.35
C VAL A 347 -1.44 12.46 17.56
N LEU A 348 -2.19 11.47 17.09
CA LEU A 348 -1.73 10.10 16.97
C LEU A 348 -1.31 9.86 15.52
N LEU A 349 -0.07 9.46 15.32
CA LEU A 349 0.49 9.16 14.01
C LEU A 349 0.98 7.70 13.99
N GLN A 350 0.46 6.90 13.07
CA GLN A 350 0.98 5.57 12.81
C GLN A 350 1.58 5.51 11.40
N THR A 351 2.84 5.12 11.30
CA THR A 351 3.58 5.06 10.04
C THR A 351 4.68 4.00 10.08
N PRO A 352 4.88 3.23 8.99
CA PRO A 352 5.98 2.26 8.94
C PRO A 352 7.36 2.91 9.00
N TYR A 353 7.49 4.15 8.50
CA TYR A 353 8.77 4.83 8.30
C TYR A 353 8.72 6.24 8.87
N LEU A 354 9.29 6.43 10.05
CA LEU A 354 9.35 7.78 10.66
C LEU A 354 10.48 8.61 10.02
N VAL A 355 10.26 9.08 8.79
CA VAL A 355 11.20 9.94 8.04
C VAL A 355 10.43 11.17 7.56
N MET A 356 10.52 12.25 8.32
CA MET A 356 9.70 13.44 8.07
C MET A 356 10.28 14.33 6.96
N SER A 357 9.41 14.77 6.03
CA SER A 357 9.74 15.82 5.06
C SER A 357 10.03 17.15 5.75
N LYS A 358 10.69 18.08 5.05
CA LYS A 358 10.96 19.43 5.60
C LYS A 358 9.69 20.16 6.02
N ARG A 359 8.58 19.96 5.29
CA ARG A 359 7.28 20.56 5.56
C ARG A 359 6.66 19.98 6.84
N ALA A 360 6.61 18.66 6.97
CA ALA A 360 6.15 17.99 8.17
C ALA A 360 6.97 18.41 9.39
N GLN A 361 8.32 18.44 9.27
CA GLN A 361 9.21 18.94 10.33
C GLN A 361 8.91 20.39 10.73
N HIS A 362 8.51 21.25 9.80
CA HIS A 362 8.13 22.63 10.10
C HIS A 362 6.85 22.68 10.95
N ILE A 363 5.82 21.94 10.55
CA ILE A 363 4.53 21.90 11.24
C ILE A 363 4.71 21.40 12.69
N PHE A 364 5.35 20.24 12.88
CA PHE A 364 5.55 19.67 14.22
C PHE A 364 6.44 20.54 15.11
N ARG A 365 7.42 21.26 14.53
CA ARG A 365 8.20 22.25 15.28
C ARG A 365 7.35 23.44 15.71
N THR A 366 6.42 23.88 14.87
CA THR A 366 5.49 24.97 15.18
C THR A 366 4.51 24.54 16.25
N LEU A 367 3.95 23.33 16.15
CA LEU A 367 3.08 22.76 17.18
C LEU A 367 3.77 22.68 18.54
N HIS A 368 4.99 22.16 18.59
CA HIS A 368 5.75 21.99 19.83
C HIS A 368 6.15 23.31 20.50
N ARG A 369 6.17 24.43 19.78
CA ARG A 369 6.50 25.78 20.29
C ARG A 369 5.29 26.55 20.79
N ARG A 370 4.09 26.02 20.71
CA ARG A 370 2.89 26.66 21.25
C ARG A 370 2.99 26.74 22.77
N ALA A 371 2.27 27.69 23.38
CA ALA A 371 2.17 27.78 24.83
C ALA A 371 1.60 26.49 25.43
N GLU A 372 0.62 25.91 24.77
CA GLU A 372 0.01 24.60 25.06
C GLU A 372 0.19 23.70 23.85
N PRO A 373 1.31 22.95 23.76
CA PRO A 373 1.57 22.08 22.63
C PRO A 373 0.71 20.81 22.71
N PRO A 374 0.12 20.35 21.61
CA PRO A 374 -0.58 19.08 21.59
C PRO A 374 0.39 17.93 21.89
N ARG A 375 -0.12 16.86 22.51
CA ARG A 375 0.62 15.63 22.66
C ARG A 375 0.74 14.93 21.31
N VAL A 376 1.95 14.54 20.91
CA VAL A 376 2.18 13.82 19.64
C VAL A 376 2.73 12.44 19.94
N ILE A 377 1.92 11.41 19.70
CA ILE A 377 2.28 10.01 19.87
C ILE A 377 2.51 9.38 18.49
N VAL A 378 3.65 8.73 18.32
CA VAL A 378 4.05 8.10 17.07
C VAL A 378 4.25 6.60 17.28
N SER A 379 3.48 5.78 16.56
CA SER A 379 3.69 4.34 16.42
C SER A 379 4.42 4.06 15.11
N THR A 380 5.55 3.37 15.17
CA THR A 380 6.39 3.09 13.98
C THR A 380 7.10 1.73 14.09
N SER A 381 7.72 1.28 13.00
CA SER A 381 8.51 0.04 13.01
C SER A 381 9.82 0.19 13.78
N SER A 382 10.19 -0.86 14.51
CA SER A 382 11.56 -1.04 15.02
C SER A 382 12.49 -1.59 13.93
N LEU A 383 13.78 -1.69 14.23
CA LEU A 383 14.74 -2.38 13.34
C LEU A 383 14.33 -3.83 13.07
N ALA A 384 13.76 -4.51 14.08
CA ALA A 384 13.38 -5.91 13.99
C ALA A 384 12.02 -6.13 13.29
N SER A 385 11.19 -5.09 13.19
CA SER A 385 9.85 -5.12 12.59
C SER A 385 9.75 -4.34 11.27
N THR A 386 10.85 -3.75 10.77
CA THR A 386 10.85 -3.04 9.49
C THR A 386 11.27 -3.95 8.33
N ASP A 387 10.68 -3.72 7.17
CA ASP A 387 11.10 -4.27 5.88
C ASP A 387 12.04 -3.32 5.11
N ALA A 388 12.21 -2.07 5.58
CA ALA A 388 12.99 -1.02 4.93
C ALA A 388 14.13 -0.50 5.82
N PHE A 389 15.24 -1.24 5.85
CA PHE A 389 16.42 -0.90 6.67
C PHE A 389 16.92 0.54 6.45
N ALA A 390 16.96 1.01 5.20
CA ALA A 390 17.42 2.37 4.90
C ALA A 390 16.51 3.44 5.51
N ALA A 391 15.19 3.25 5.47
CA ALA A 391 14.23 4.16 6.10
C ALA A 391 14.39 4.15 7.63
N TYR A 392 14.56 2.98 8.23
CA TYR A 392 14.84 2.88 9.67
C TYR A 392 16.15 3.59 10.07
N ALA A 393 17.23 3.40 9.30
CA ALA A 393 18.50 4.06 9.57
C ALA A 393 18.37 5.59 9.55
N MET A 394 17.58 6.15 8.61
CA MET A 394 17.27 7.57 8.57
C MET A 394 16.44 8.03 9.78
N SER A 395 15.42 7.27 10.17
CA SER A 395 14.63 7.53 11.37
C SER A 395 15.53 7.54 12.62
N TYR A 396 16.35 6.52 12.78
CA TYR A 396 17.28 6.37 13.89
C TYR A 396 18.24 7.56 14.01
N LYS A 397 18.77 8.05 12.90
CA LYS A 397 19.63 9.24 12.82
C LYS A 397 18.96 10.48 13.40
N HIS A 398 17.65 10.62 13.25
CA HIS A 398 16.91 11.83 13.62
C HIS A 398 16.19 11.74 14.99
N ARG A 399 16.39 10.69 15.78
CA ARG A 399 15.71 10.50 17.09
C ARG A 399 15.84 11.70 18.03
N LYS A 400 17.04 12.32 18.13
CA LYS A 400 17.25 13.54 18.94
C LYS A 400 16.31 14.67 18.52
N ARG A 401 16.13 14.85 17.21
CA ARG A 401 15.26 15.89 16.64
C ARG A 401 13.79 15.60 16.95
N TYR A 402 13.35 14.35 16.82
CA TYR A 402 11.99 13.94 17.11
C TYR A 402 11.62 14.19 18.57
N LEU A 403 12.48 13.82 19.50
CA LEU A 403 12.25 14.00 20.92
C LEU A 403 12.34 15.49 21.34
N LYS A 404 13.48 16.17 21.05
CA LYS A 404 13.74 17.54 21.56
C LYS A 404 13.06 18.66 20.78
N LYS A 405 12.93 18.53 19.45
CA LYS A 405 12.45 19.65 18.61
C LYS A 405 10.97 19.53 18.25
N PHE A 406 10.42 18.32 18.31
CA PHE A 406 9.03 18.08 17.96
C PHE A 406 8.22 17.56 19.14
N GLY A 407 8.87 17.19 20.27
CA GLY A 407 8.20 16.68 21.46
C GLY A 407 7.48 15.34 21.26
N PHE A 408 7.95 14.52 20.32
CA PHE A 408 7.31 13.25 20.01
C PHE A 408 7.49 12.23 21.14
N GLU A 409 6.44 11.51 21.42
CA GLU A 409 6.45 10.24 22.13
C GLU A 409 6.48 9.13 21.10
N VAL A 410 7.62 8.43 20.95
CA VAL A 410 7.83 7.46 19.87
C VAL A 410 7.83 6.05 20.42
N HIS A 411 6.96 5.21 19.85
CA HIS A 411 6.82 3.79 20.14
C HIS A 411 7.22 2.97 18.91
N GLU A 412 8.19 2.07 19.09
CA GLU A 412 8.68 1.16 18.04
C GLU A 412 8.11 -0.24 18.25
N LEU A 413 7.34 -0.74 17.28
CA LEU A 413 6.72 -2.05 17.32
C LEU A 413 7.75 -3.18 17.57
N LYS A 414 7.46 -4.08 18.47
CA LYS A 414 8.21 -5.32 18.68
C LYS A 414 7.91 -6.33 17.58
N PRO A 415 8.89 -7.16 17.14
CA PRO A 415 8.68 -8.12 16.05
C PRO A 415 7.68 -9.24 16.41
N HIS A 416 7.47 -9.49 17.68
CA HIS A 416 6.53 -10.49 18.21
C HIS A 416 5.52 -9.82 19.14
N ALA A 417 4.85 -8.77 18.63
CA ALA A 417 3.81 -8.06 19.38
C ALA A 417 2.61 -8.98 19.65
N PRO A 418 2.21 -9.22 20.91
CA PRO A 418 1.09 -10.10 21.24
C PRO A 418 -0.22 -9.75 20.53
N SER A 419 -0.54 -8.46 20.41
CA SER A 419 -1.76 -8.02 19.73
C SER A 419 -1.82 -8.41 18.24
N ALA A 420 -0.67 -8.50 17.57
CA ALA A 420 -0.59 -8.98 16.19
C ALA A 420 -0.61 -10.51 16.13
N GLY A 421 -0.09 -11.17 17.16
CA GLY A 421 -0.16 -12.62 17.33
C GLY A 421 -1.60 -13.12 17.45
N GLU A 422 -2.44 -12.40 18.21
CA GLU A 422 -3.88 -12.70 18.34
C GLU A 422 -4.60 -12.67 16.99
N ASP A 423 -4.39 -11.63 16.18
CA ASP A 423 -4.98 -11.53 14.83
C ASP A 423 -4.43 -12.62 13.89
N TYR A 424 -3.16 -12.98 14.02
CA TYR A 424 -2.57 -14.09 13.27
C TYR A 424 -3.18 -15.44 13.65
N GLU A 425 -3.36 -15.70 14.94
CA GLU A 425 -3.97 -16.93 15.44
C GLU A 425 -5.42 -17.05 14.99
N LEU A 426 -6.18 -15.94 15.02
CA LEU A 426 -7.55 -15.90 14.52
C LEU A 426 -7.61 -16.23 13.02
N ALA A 427 -6.80 -15.58 12.22
CA ALA A 427 -6.74 -15.80 10.76
C ALA A 427 -6.27 -17.22 10.38
N ASN A 428 -5.63 -17.95 11.30
CA ASN A 428 -5.11 -19.30 11.08
C ASN A 428 -5.77 -20.35 12.00
N LEU A 429 -6.88 -20.02 12.64
CA LEU A 429 -7.59 -20.93 13.53
C LEU A 429 -8.00 -22.22 12.78
N GLY A 430 -7.73 -23.37 13.39
CA GLY A 430 -8.01 -24.69 12.79
C GLY A 430 -7.05 -25.09 11.66
N MET A 431 -6.07 -24.24 11.31
CA MET A 431 -5.02 -24.63 10.36
C MET A 431 -4.00 -25.54 11.05
N PRO A 432 -3.43 -26.55 10.35
CA PRO A 432 -2.34 -27.32 10.89
C PRO A 432 -1.18 -26.39 11.26
N ALA A 433 -0.63 -26.58 12.46
CA ALA A 433 0.54 -25.83 12.90
C ALA A 433 1.62 -25.91 11.82
N THR A 434 1.97 -24.78 11.25
CA THR A 434 3.06 -24.72 10.30
C THR A 434 4.33 -24.93 11.12
N HIS A 435 4.95 -26.11 10.98
CA HIS A 435 6.34 -26.24 11.39
C HIS A 435 7.08 -25.18 10.60
N LEU A 436 7.49 -24.11 11.29
CA LEU A 436 8.42 -23.14 10.72
C LEU A 436 9.56 -23.94 10.13
N PRO A 437 9.83 -23.86 8.83
CA PRO A 437 10.91 -24.62 8.25
C PRO A 437 12.18 -24.15 8.94
N SER A 438 12.71 -24.96 9.86
CA SER A 438 14.11 -24.93 10.20
C SER A 438 14.82 -25.07 8.88
N LYS A 439 15.32 -23.94 8.31
CA LYS A 439 16.16 -23.88 7.09
C LYS A 439 15.90 -25.06 6.14
N VAL A 440 14.78 -25.11 5.45
CA VAL A 440 14.66 -26.01 4.30
C VAL A 440 15.52 -25.40 3.21
N ALA A 441 16.74 -25.95 3.11
CA ALA A 441 17.64 -25.67 2.02
C ALA A 441 16.91 -26.00 0.71
N GLY A 442 16.60 -24.99 -0.09
CA GLY A 442 16.04 -25.16 -1.43
C GLY A 442 14.67 -24.57 -1.71
N VAL A 443 13.85 -24.22 -0.72
CA VAL A 443 12.59 -23.50 -0.97
C VAL A 443 12.92 -22.02 -1.09
N ARG A 444 12.96 -21.51 -2.31
CA ARG A 444 13.06 -20.07 -2.56
C ARG A 444 11.74 -19.45 -2.13
N PRO A 445 11.72 -18.47 -1.19
CA PRO A 445 10.52 -17.68 -0.94
C PRO A 445 10.12 -17.03 -2.26
N PHE A 446 8.87 -17.26 -2.67
CA PHE A 446 8.35 -16.70 -3.91
C PHE A 446 8.26 -15.17 -3.78
N SER A 447 8.78 -14.51 -4.78
CA SER A 447 8.63 -13.12 -5.19
C SER A 447 8.42 -12.06 -4.11
N GLU A 448 9.46 -11.76 -3.39
CA GLU A 448 9.67 -10.38 -2.99
C GLU A 448 9.87 -9.56 -4.27
N THR A 449 9.21 -8.43 -4.40
CA THR A 449 9.45 -7.47 -5.49
C THR A 449 10.94 -7.21 -5.58
N ARG A 450 11.60 -7.86 -6.54
CA ARG A 450 13.05 -7.90 -6.64
C ARG A 450 13.57 -6.61 -7.24
N LEU A 451 13.69 -5.58 -6.45
CA LEU A 451 14.55 -4.46 -6.74
C LEU A 451 16.01 -4.92 -6.58
N HIS A 452 16.51 -5.64 -7.59
CA HIS A 452 17.93 -6.00 -7.66
C HIS A 452 18.77 -4.77 -7.99
N LEU A 453 19.25 -4.09 -6.99
CA LEU A 453 20.35 -3.15 -7.15
C LEU A 453 21.64 -3.98 -7.20
N LEU A 454 22.40 -3.91 -8.32
CA LEU A 454 23.75 -4.48 -8.47
C LEU A 454 23.87 -6.01 -8.26
N GLY A 455 23.01 -6.80 -8.88
CA GLY A 455 23.23 -8.25 -9.01
C GLY A 455 23.20 -9.06 -7.71
N SER A 456 22.91 -8.47 -6.57
CA SER A 456 22.72 -9.21 -5.33
C SER A 456 21.31 -9.80 -5.26
N ARG A 457 21.17 -11.08 -4.99
CA ARG A 457 19.92 -11.81 -4.76
C ARG A 457 19.28 -11.42 -3.42
N GLY A 458 19.21 -10.13 -3.09
CA GLY A 458 18.63 -9.62 -1.84
C GLY A 458 17.61 -8.53 -2.12
N SER A 459 16.37 -8.69 -1.69
CA SER A 459 15.41 -7.60 -1.64
C SER A 459 15.89 -6.57 -0.61
N ASN A 460 15.88 -5.27 -0.98
CA ASN A 460 16.15 -4.20 -0.02
C ASN A 460 15.03 -4.07 1.04
N ASN A 461 13.93 -4.78 0.86
CA ASN A 461 12.76 -4.83 1.74
C ASN A 461 12.73 -6.13 2.56
N ARG A 462 13.87 -6.68 2.94
CA ARG A 462 13.92 -7.82 3.86
C ARG A 462 14.00 -7.34 5.29
N PRO A 463 13.20 -7.94 6.19
CA PRO A 463 13.36 -7.70 7.61
C PRO A 463 14.77 -7.99 8.07
N ALA A 464 15.28 -7.22 9.02
CA ALA A 464 16.60 -7.46 9.61
C ALA A 464 16.67 -8.88 10.20
N PRO A 465 17.80 -9.60 10.05
CA PRO A 465 17.95 -10.92 10.67
C PRO A 465 17.81 -10.79 12.20
N LEU A 466 17.00 -11.68 12.79
CA LEU A 466 16.89 -11.80 14.25
C LEU A 466 17.82 -12.87 14.78
N GLN A 467 18.20 -12.73 16.05
CA GLN A 467 18.92 -13.79 16.79
C GLN A 467 17.99 -14.95 17.18
N SER A 468 16.69 -14.66 17.37
CA SER A 468 15.64 -15.65 17.63
C SER A 468 14.85 -15.94 16.35
N GLY A 469 14.52 -17.20 16.10
CA GLY A 469 13.60 -17.61 15.03
C GLY A 469 12.15 -17.27 15.36
N GLY A 470 11.27 -17.41 14.37
CA GLY A 470 9.83 -17.22 14.52
C GLY A 470 9.23 -16.27 13.47
N MET A 471 7.92 -16.33 13.30
CA MET A 471 7.15 -15.41 12.48
C MET A 471 7.19 -14.02 13.13
N ARG A 472 7.34 -12.98 12.32
CA ARG A 472 7.47 -11.59 12.76
C ARG A 472 6.38 -10.71 12.17
N PHE A 473 6.06 -9.64 12.89
CA PHE A 473 5.17 -8.60 12.41
C PHE A 473 5.93 -7.32 12.11
N GLY A 474 5.58 -6.67 11.00
CA GLY A 474 6.00 -5.33 10.65
C GLY A 474 4.81 -4.38 10.66
N LEU A 475 5.03 -3.16 11.10
CA LEU A 475 4.01 -2.12 10.97
C LEU A 475 3.99 -1.61 9.54
N HIS A 476 2.82 -1.64 8.88
CA HIS A 476 2.63 -1.04 7.57
C HIS A 476 1.43 -0.08 7.52
N ALA A 477 0.63 0.01 8.57
CA ALA A 477 -0.51 0.93 8.66
C ALA A 477 -0.07 2.40 8.57
N LYS A 478 -0.85 3.21 7.87
CA LYS A 478 -0.68 4.65 7.70
C LYS A 478 -1.96 5.34 8.14
N SER A 479 -1.95 5.84 9.37
CA SER A 479 -3.15 6.37 10.01
C SER A 479 -2.83 7.59 10.85
N ILE A 480 -3.80 8.47 10.94
CA ILE A 480 -3.73 9.65 11.80
C ILE A 480 -5.06 9.83 12.53
N VAL A 481 -4.98 10.24 13.79
CA VAL A 481 -6.11 10.80 14.53
C VAL A 481 -5.68 12.15 15.11
N VAL A 482 -6.53 13.15 14.99
CA VAL A 482 -6.29 14.48 15.57
C VAL A 482 -7.48 14.89 16.43
N ASP A 483 -7.20 15.16 17.69
CA ASP A 483 -8.14 15.69 18.69
C ASP A 483 -9.45 14.88 18.83
N ASP A 484 -9.43 13.58 18.52
CA ASP A 484 -10.61 12.72 18.40
C ASP A 484 -11.74 13.31 17.51
N ALA A 485 -11.41 14.30 16.68
CA ALA A 485 -12.36 15.01 15.82
C ALA A 485 -12.38 14.48 14.41
N PHE A 486 -11.25 13.99 13.92
CA PHE A 486 -11.16 13.31 12.64
C PHE A 486 -10.11 12.22 12.64
N ALA A 487 -10.31 11.26 11.76
CA ALA A 487 -9.43 10.14 11.57
C ALA A 487 -9.13 9.92 10.08
N MET A 488 -7.90 9.54 9.75
CA MET A 488 -7.50 9.19 8.40
C MET A 488 -6.89 7.80 8.35
N VAL A 489 -7.31 7.03 7.36
CA VAL A 489 -6.71 5.76 6.95
C VAL A 489 -6.33 5.87 5.47
N GLY A 490 -5.09 5.53 5.12
CA GLY A 490 -4.67 5.69 3.73
C GLY A 490 -3.33 5.03 3.38
N SER A 491 -2.77 5.46 2.26
CA SER A 491 -1.52 4.91 1.73
C SER A 491 -0.28 5.76 2.03
N HIS A 492 -0.44 6.99 2.52
CA HIS A 492 0.63 7.97 2.69
C HIS A 492 1.53 7.64 3.90
N ASN A 493 2.81 7.36 3.66
CA ASN A 493 3.77 6.98 4.71
C ASN A 493 4.28 8.15 5.57
N PHE A 494 3.84 9.37 5.35
CA PHE A 494 4.34 10.60 5.99
C PHE A 494 5.85 10.82 5.78
N ASP A 495 6.38 10.35 4.66
CA ASP A 495 7.77 10.42 4.29
C ASP A 495 8.00 11.27 3.01
N PRO A 496 9.26 11.67 2.70
CA PRO A 496 9.54 12.48 1.51
C PRO A 496 9.20 11.78 0.19
N ARG A 497 9.14 10.44 0.14
CA ARG A 497 8.77 9.70 -1.05
C ARG A 497 7.27 9.83 -1.32
N SER A 498 6.44 9.68 -0.30
CA SER A 498 5.01 9.92 -0.36
C SER A 498 4.69 11.39 -0.66
N ASP A 499 5.46 12.34 -0.10
CA ASP A 499 5.26 13.77 -0.37
C ASP A 499 5.58 14.16 -1.84
N HIS A 500 6.59 13.53 -2.49
CA HIS A 500 7.16 14.07 -3.73
C HIS A 500 7.10 13.14 -4.95
N TYR A 501 7.10 11.83 -4.76
CA TYR A 501 7.26 10.87 -5.86
C TYR A 501 6.07 9.95 -6.05
N ASN A 502 5.51 9.43 -4.96
CA ASN A 502 4.36 8.56 -5.04
C ASN A 502 3.06 9.37 -5.13
N THR A 503 2.08 8.84 -5.83
CA THR A 503 0.71 9.29 -5.64
C THR A 503 0.10 8.49 -4.49
N GLU A 504 -0.62 9.17 -3.63
CA GLU A 504 -1.20 8.61 -2.42
C GLU A 504 -2.70 8.88 -2.38
N SER A 505 -3.43 8.11 -1.59
CA SER A 505 -4.85 8.30 -1.33
C SER A 505 -5.21 7.93 0.10
N GLY A 506 -6.35 8.42 0.58
CA GLY A 506 -6.85 8.09 1.90
C GLY A 506 -8.30 8.48 2.09
N VAL A 507 -8.91 7.89 3.09
CA VAL A 507 -10.23 8.21 3.60
C VAL A 507 -10.07 9.02 4.86
N ILE A 508 -10.74 10.17 4.93
CA ILE A 508 -10.83 11.00 6.11
C ILE A 508 -12.29 10.96 6.59
N VAL A 509 -12.46 10.63 7.86
CA VAL A 509 -13.76 10.53 8.52
C VAL A 509 -13.82 11.58 9.63
N TYR A 510 -14.80 12.47 9.55
CA TYR A 510 -15.05 13.51 10.53
C TYR A 510 -16.13 13.03 11.50
N ASP A 511 -15.73 12.09 12.34
CA ASP A 511 -16.62 11.46 13.31
C ASP A 511 -15.86 11.05 14.57
N HIS A 512 -16.44 11.35 15.73
CA HIS A 512 -15.80 11.11 17.02
C HIS A 512 -15.68 9.62 17.36
N ASP A 513 -16.70 8.83 17.05
CA ASP A 513 -16.73 7.40 17.36
C ASP A 513 -15.74 6.63 16.48
N PHE A 514 -15.65 6.98 15.18
CA PHE A 514 -14.66 6.43 14.27
C PHE A 514 -13.24 6.84 14.68
N ALA A 515 -13.03 8.11 15.00
CA ALA A 515 -11.74 8.58 15.52
C ALA A 515 -11.36 7.85 16.81
N GLY A 516 -12.32 7.62 17.69
CA GLY A 516 -12.14 6.83 18.92
C GLY A 516 -11.80 5.36 18.66
N GLN A 517 -12.42 4.71 17.64
CA GLN A 517 -12.06 3.35 17.23
C GLN A 517 -10.61 3.30 16.72
N LEU A 518 -10.25 4.18 15.79
CA LEU A 518 -8.90 4.23 15.24
C LEU A 518 -7.85 4.59 16.30
N ARG A 519 -8.19 5.50 17.21
CA ARG A 519 -7.35 5.85 18.36
C ARG A 519 -7.05 4.63 19.23
N ARG A 520 -8.06 3.87 19.61
CA ARG A 520 -7.88 2.64 20.42
C ARG A 520 -6.96 1.64 19.72
N SER A 521 -7.14 1.44 18.41
CA SER A 521 -6.31 0.55 17.64
C SER A 521 -4.84 1.00 17.58
N ILE A 522 -4.58 2.29 17.33
CA ILE A 522 -3.20 2.83 17.33
C ILE A 522 -2.58 2.69 18.73
N LEU A 523 -3.30 3.04 19.78
CA LEU A 523 -2.80 2.97 21.16
C LEU A 523 -2.54 1.52 21.63
N ARG A 524 -3.31 0.54 21.14
CA ARG A 524 -3.02 -0.89 21.35
C ARG A 524 -1.63 -1.26 20.86
N SER A 525 -1.22 -0.75 19.68
CA SER A 525 0.12 -0.97 19.14
C SER A 525 1.23 -0.29 19.95
N THR A 526 0.92 0.66 20.82
CA THR A 526 1.90 1.40 21.64
C THR A 526 2.04 0.85 23.07
N GLN A 527 1.24 -0.16 23.44
CA GLN A 527 1.30 -0.75 24.79
C GLN A 527 2.68 -1.38 25.05
N PRO A 528 3.11 -1.44 26.32
CA PRO A 528 4.46 -1.92 26.67
C PRO A 528 4.78 -3.33 26.17
N GLU A 529 3.81 -4.21 26.10
CA GLU A 529 3.95 -5.56 25.56
C GLU A 529 4.18 -5.55 24.04
N ASN A 530 3.59 -4.60 23.30
CA ASN A 530 3.64 -4.51 21.85
C ASN A 530 4.78 -3.63 21.32
N ALA A 531 5.28 -2.68 22.09
CA ALA A 531 6.25 -1.69 21.61
C ALA A 531 7.34 -1.35 22.63
N TRP A 532 8.49 -0.95 22.10
CA TRP A 532 9.53 -0.25 22.85
C TRP A 532 9.31 1.25 22.76
N VAL A 533 9.69 1.97 23.84
CA VAL A 533 9.66 3.43 23.86
C VAL A 533 11.04 3.99 23.55
N ILE A 534 11.11 5.02 22.71
CA ILE A 534 12.33 5.76 22.45
C ILE A 534 12.49 6.87 23.48
N ALA A 535 13.56 6.82 24.25
CA ALA A 535 13.86 7.84 25.26
C ALA A 535 15.34 8.23 25.24
N PRO A 536 15.70 9.42 25.80
CA PRO A 536 17.10 9.81 25.96
C PRO A 536 17.88 8.77 26.77
N ARG A 537 19.12 8.50 26.36
CA ARG A 537 20.02 7.67 27.17
C ARG A 537 20.38 8.41 28.45
N GLN A 538 20.29 7.71 29.56
CA GLN A 538 20.83 8.20 30.82
C GLN A 538 22.35 8.09 30.77
N PRO A 539 23.11 9.18 30.98
CA PRO A 539 24.56 9.14 30.95
C PRO A 539 25.10 8.39 32.18
N LYS A 540 25.96 7.39 31.90
CA LYS A 540 26.70 6.73 33.02
C LYS A 540 27.76 7.65 33.65
N VAL A 541 28.22 8.66 32.89
CA VAL A 541 29.21 9.67 33.34
C VAL A 541 28.80 11.05 32.82
N PRO A 542 28.39 11.99 33.69
CA PRO A 542 27.85 13.30 33.27
C PRO A 542 28.80 14.15 32.40
N MET A 543 30.10 14.13 32.69
CA MET A 543 31.09 15.01 32.05
C MET A 543 31.39 14.67 30.58
N LEU A 544 31.08 13.44 30.12
CA LEU A 544 31.26 13.02 28.71
C LEU A 544 30.04 13.31 27.84
N THR A 545 28.94 13.74 28.43
CA THR A 545 27.64 13.89 27.74
C THR A 545 27.65 15.04 26.74
N ASP A 546 28.25 16.17 27.07
CA ASP A 546 28.25 17.37 26.24
C ASP A 546 29.17 17.20 25.00
N ILE A 547 30.35 16.62 25.22
CA ILE A 547 31.27 16.28 24.12
C ILE A 547 30.63 15.25 23.17
N ASN A 548 29.99 14.24 23.74
CA ASN A 548 29.30 13.20 22.98
C ASN A 548 28.10 13.77 22.20
N GLN A 549 27.37 14.73 22.77
CA GLN A 549 26.27 15.42 22.09
C GLN A 549 26.76 16.32 20.94
N ALA A 550 27.88 17.01 21.10
CA ALA A 550 28.48 17.86 20.08
C ALA A 550 28.96 17.03 18.87
N ILE A 551 29.68 15.93 19.11
CA ILE A 551 30.16 15.02 18.07
C ILE A 551 28.96 14.31 17.39
N GLY A 552 27.96 13.89 18.15
CA GLY A 552 26.73 13.31 17.60
C GLY A 552 25.97 14.28 16.72
N SER A 553 25.91 15.56 17.07
CA SER A 553 25.26 16.61 16.27
C SER A 553 26.00 16.90 14.97
N PHE A 554 27.34 16.84 14.98
CA PHE A 554 28.16 16.94 13.78
C PHE A 554 27.96 15.72 12.85
N SER A 555 27.96 14.52 13.42
CA SER A 555 27.69 13.27 12.68
C SER A 555 26.31 13.24 12.04
N GLU A 556 25.28 13.83 12.67
CA GLU A 556 23.94 14.00 12.10
C GLU A 556 23.94 14.88 10.83
N SER A 557 24.92 15.76 10.66
CA SER A 557 25.01 16.63 9.48
C SER A 557 25.58 15.95 8.22
N LEU A 558 26.24 14.79 8.36
CA LEU A 558 26.79 14.02 7.26
C LEU A 558 25.68 13.33 6.44
N PRO A 559 25.72 13.37 5.09
CA PRO A 559 24.56 13.03 4.27
C PRO A 559 24.21 11.54 4.21
N LEU A 560 25.13 10.60 4.39
CA LEU A 560 24.89 9.18 4.12
C LEU A 560 25.12 8.22 5.28
N PHE A 561 26.13 8.41 6.09
CA PHE A 561 26.46 7.49 7.18
C PHE A 561 26.67 8.23 8.48
N ASP A 562 26.03 7.74 9.51
CA ASP A 562 26.26 8.20 10.86
C ASP A 562 27.19 7.18 11.54
N LEU A 563 28.45 7.54 11.61
CA LEU A 563 29.51 6.70 12.16
C LEU A 563 29.62 6.77 13.69
N TRP A 564 28.82 7.64 14.34
CA TRP A 564 28.94 7.84 15.78
C TRP A 564 28.21 6.74 16.58
N PRO A 565 28.91 5.93 17.39
CA PRO A 565 28.32 4.78 18.09
C PRO A 565 27.46 5.17 19.29
N PHE A 566 27.64 6.39 19.85
CA PHE A 566 26.95 6.83 21.06
C PHE A 566 25.78 7.73 20.73
N ARG A 567 24.60 7.14 20.66
CA ARG A 567 23.37 7.86 20.29
C ARG A 567 22.75 8.59 21.47
N TYR A 568 22.07 9.71 21.15
CA TYR A 568 21.29 10.50 22.12
C TYR A 568 20.16 9.67 22.75
N ALA A 569 19.48 8.85 21.99
CA ALA A 569 18.31 8.09 22.40
C ALA A 569 18.44 6.61 22.03
N THR A 570 17.75 5.77 22.77
CA THR A 570 17.65 4.32 22.49
C THR A 570 16.24 3.83 22.83
N SER A 571 15.94 2.58 22.46
CA SER A 571 14.69 1.90 22.77
C SER A 571 14.75 1.31 24.17
N TYR A 572 13.65 1.43 24.93
CA TYR A 572 13.48 0.89 26.28
C TYR A 572 12.17 0.11 26.38
N ASP A 573 12.14 -0.92 27.21
CA ASP A 573 10.90 -1.50 27.67
C ASP A 573 10.28 -0.57 28.74
N LEU A 574 9.03 -0.18 28.52
CA LEU A 574 8.27 0.61 29.49
C LEU A 574 7.67 -0.34 30.53
N LYS A 575 7.92 -0.09 31.79
CA LYS A 575 7.31 -0.84 32.88
C LYS A 575 5.81 -0.54 32.97
N PRO A 576 4.97 -1.53 33.31
CA PRO A 576 3.54 -1.31 33.51
C PRO A 576 3.27 -0.15 34.47
N GLY A 577 2.33 0.74 34.11
CA GLY A 577 1.96 1.91 34.92
C GLY A 577 2.93 3.09 34.85
N CYS A 578 4.05 2.99 34.13
CA CYS A 578 4.98 4.09 33.92
C CYS A 578 4.64 4.90 32.67
N GLN A 579 5.02 6.18 32.69
CA GLN A 579 4.90 7.08 31.52
C GLN A 579 6.26 7.18 30.81
N PRO A 580 6.29 7.35 29.46
CA PRO A 580 7.52 7.63 28.74
C PRO A 580 8.24 8.88 29.27
N LEU A 581 9.57 8.80 29.37
CA LEU A 581 10.38 9.97 29.71
C LEU A 581 10.29 10.99 28.56
N ARG A 582 9.77 12.18 28.89
CA ARG A 582 9.81 13.32 27.97
C ARG A 582 11.23 13.91 27.92
N ALA A 583 11.67 14.34 26.71
CA ALA A 583 13.02 14.89 26.50
C ALA A 583 13.13 16.35 26.96
#